data_dc573bd87be381540928ca90ec40bde3
#
_entry.id   dc573bd87be381540928ca90ec40bde3
#
_cell.length_a   1.000
_cell.length_b   1.000
_cell.length_c   1.000
_cell.angle_alpha   90.00
_cell.angle_beta   90.00
_cell.angle_gamma   90.00
#
_symmetry.space_group_name_H-M   'P 1'
#
loop_
_entity.id
_entity.type
_entity.pdbx_description
1 polymer ?
#
loop_
_entity_poly.entity_id
_entity_poly.type
_entity_poly.pdbx_seq_one_letter_code
_entity_poly.pdbx_strand_id
1 'polypeptide(L)'
;TNVTSSNNISSSFTSTGSFGRVEASQFNDDGTNLNVPDYVFETNYVLKSLGDVEEHISESKHLPNIPSMEDIDSWSELSYGDRDMKLLEKIEELTLYIISLQKQINELKQNN
;
A
#
# COMPACT_ATOMS: atom_id res chain seq x y z
N THR A 1 20.72 -32.63 2.55
CA THR A 1 19.51 -33.47 2.72
C THR A 1 18.26 -32.66 2.35
N ASN A 2 17.45 -33.20 1.48
CA ASN A 2 16.21 -32.57 1.05
C ASN A 2 15.04 -33.08 1.91
N VAL A 3 14.14 -32.14 2.24
CA VAL A 3 12.85 -32.51 2.85
C VAL A 3 11.79 -32.40 1.76
N THR A 4 11.13 -33.52 1.46
CA THR A 4 10.11 -33.61 0.43
C THR A 4 8.79 -33.98 1.07
N SER A 5 7.72 -33.29 0.71
CA SER A 5 6.38 -33.61 1.19
C SER A 5 5.38 -33.48 0.03
N SER A 6 4.52 -34.47 -0.12
CA SER A 6 3.39 -34.42 -1.06
C SER A 6 2.16 -33.78 -0.42
N ASN A 7 2.23 -33.49 0.88
CA ASN A 7 1.16 -32.88 1.66
C ASN A 7 1.66 -31.56 2.27
N ASN A 8 0.84 -30.98 3.10
CA ASN A 8 1.17 -29.71 3.77
C ASN A 8 2.33 -29.88 4.75
N ILE A 9 3.22 -28.90 4.78
CA ILE A 9 4.21 -28.73 5.84
C ILE A 9 3.71 -27.57 6.68
N SER A 10 3.37 -27.85 7.93
CA SER A 10 2.84 -26.82 8.81
C SER A 10 3.54 -26.83 10.17
N SER A 11 3.60 -25.68 10.80
CA SER A 11 4.02 -25.52 12.17
C SER A 11 3.08 -24.54 12.88
N SER A 12 3.34 -24.28 14.15
CA SER A 12 2.55 -23.29 14.88
C SER A 12 2.68 -21.93 14.21
N PHE A 13 1.59 -21.17 14.16
CA PHE A 13 1.61 -19.82 13.57
C PHE A 13 2.52 -18.85 14.34
N THR A 14 2.96 -19.24 15.55
CA THR A 14 3.92 -18.47 16.32
C THR A 14 5.37 -18.88 16.04
N SER A 15 5.57 -19.90 15.21
CA SER A 15 6.90 -20.38 14.83
C SER A 15 7.43 -19.68 13.61
N THR A 16 8.75 -19.60 13.50
CA THR A 16 9.45 -18.98 12.38
C THR A 16 10.18 -20.04 11.57
N GLY A 17 10.02 -20.00 10.24
CA GLY A 17 10.85 -20.75 9.31
C GLY A 17 11.94 -19.83 8.75
N SER A 18 13.18 -20.31 8.70
CA SER A 18 14.30 -19.57 8.12
C SER A 18 14.80 -20.29 6.87
N PHE A 19 14.85 -19.57 5.75
CA PHE A 19 15.21 -20.10 4.46
C PHE A 19 16.15 -19.13 3.75
N GLY A 20 17.17 -19.64 3.06
CA GLY A 20 18.02 -18.81 2.22
C GLY A 20 17.27 -18.30 0.99
N ARG A 21 16.33 -19.09 0.49
CA ARG A 21 15.48 -18.76 -0.64
C ARG A 21 14.16 -19.51 -0.53
N VAL A 22 13.09 -18.85 -0.87
CA VAL A 22 11.76 -19.50 -0.97
C VAL A 22 11.27 -19.37 -2.41
N GLU A 23 10.84 -20.48 -2.99
CA GLU A 23 10.28 -20.52 -4.32
C GLU A 23 8.94 -21.26 -4.25
N ALA A 24 7.89 -20.61 -4.69
CA ALA A 24 6.53 -21.15 -4.63
C ALA A 24 5.74 -20.64 -5.83
N SER A 25 4.76 -21.43 -6.28
CA SER A 25 3.84 -20.98 -7.32
C SER A 25 2.92 -19.87 -6.84
N GLN A 26 2.70 -19.78 -5.53
CA GLN A 26 1.84 -18.76 -4.94
C GLN A 26 2.24 -18.54 -3.48
N PHE A 27 2.24 -17.29 -3.04
CA PHE A 27 2.36 -16.93 -1.64
C PHE A 27 1.03 -16.42 -1.14
N ASN A 28 0.60 -16.90 0.01
CA ASN A 28 -0.63 -16.47 0.67
C ASN A 28 -0.27 -15.90 2.04
N ASP A 29 -0.53 -14.61 2.22
CA ASP A 29 -0.28 -13.92 3.48
C ASP A 29 -1.55 -13.96 4.32
N ASP A 30 -1.63 -14.95 5.20
CA ASP A 30 -2.81 -15.20 6.02
C ASP A 30 -3.01 -14.14 7.11
N GLY A 31 -2.00 -13.33 7.38
CA GLY A 31 -2.07 -12.26 8.36
C GLY A 31 -2.64 -10.95 7.84
N THR A 32 -3.01 -10.90 6.57
CA THR A 32 -3.50 -9.67 5.96
C THR A 32 -4.94 -9.40 6.34
N ASN A 33 -5.16 -8.26 6.97
CA ASN A 33 -6.50 -7.70 7.09
C ASN A 33 -6.84 -7.05 5.75
N LEU A 34 -7.72 -7.69 4.98
CA LEU A 34 -8.12 -7.20 3.66
C LEU A 34 -9.07 -6.00 3.79
N ASN A 35 -8.58 -4.93 4.36
CA ASN A 35 -9.28 -3.67 4.39
C ASN A 35 -9.01 -2.94 3.08
N VAL A 36 -9.72 -3.36 2.03
CA VAL A 36 -9.59 -2.76 0.69
C VAL A 36 -9.94 -1.28 0.79
N PRO A 37 -9.07 -0.37 0.30
CA PRO A 37 -9.21 1.05 0.58
C PRO A 37 -10.22 1.79 -0.30
N ASP A 38 -11.24 1.11 -0.80
CA ASP A 38 -12.32 1.74 -1.59
C ASP A 38 -12.98 2.91 -0.84
N TYR A 39 -12.78 3.01 0.48
CA TYR A 39 -13.24 4.15 1.29
C TYR A 39 -12.71 5.50 0.76
N VAL A 40 -11.64 5.50 -0.02
CA VAL A 40 -11.11 6.71 -0.66
C VAL A 40 -12.15 7.36 -1.57
N PHE A 41 -13.04 6.57 -2.15
CA PHE A 41 -14.08 7.05 -3.06
C PHE A 41 -15.37 7.46 -2.36
N GLU A 42 -15.44 7.30 -1.04
CA GLU A 42 -16.61 7.72 -0.28
C GLU A 42 -16.67 9.25 -0.14
N THR A 43 -17.89 9.78 -0.07
CA THR A 43 -18.10 11.23 -0.01
C THR A 43 -17.53 11.87 1.25
N ASN A 44 -17.41 11.11 2.33
CA ASN A 44 -16.88 11.60 3.60
C ASN A 44 -15.37 11.45 3.73
N TYR A 45 -14.69 10.90 2.72
CA TYR A 45 -13.23 10.77 2.74
C TYR A 45 -12.59 12.14 2.54
N VAL A 46 -11.66 12.48 3.42
CA VAL A 46 -10.95 13.75 3.35
C VAL A 46 -9.64 13.52 2.58
N LEU A 47 -9.68 13.81 1.28
CA LEU A 47 -8.49 13.76 0.44
C LEU A 47 -7.68 15.03 0.66
N LYS A 48 -6.38 14.88 0.98
CA LYS A 48 -5.50 16.03 1.15
C LYS A 48 -5.38 16.81 -0.17
N SER A 49 -5.26 18.13 -0.09
CA SER A 49 -4.95 18.93 -1.27
C SER A 49 -3.53 18.59 -1.76
N LEU A 50 -3.28 18.80 -3.04
CA LEU A 50 -1.94 18.59 -3.58
C LEU A 50 -0.92 19.51 -2.95
N GLY A 51 -1.32 20.72 -2.54
CA GLY A 51 -0.47 21.63 -1.80
C GLY A 51 -0.04 21.04 -0.45
N ASP A 52 -0.98 20.43 0.27
CA ASP A 52 -0.69 19.78 1.55
C ASP A 52 0.22 18.57 1.37
N VAL A 53 0.01 17.79 0.31
CA VAL A 53 0.87 16.65 -0.03
C VAL A 53 2.29 17.13 -0.34
N GLU A 54 2.42 18.19 -1.13
CA GLU A 54 3.72 18.80 -1.46
C GLU A 54 4.46 19.25 -0.21
N GLU A 55 3.76 19.94 0.68
CA GLU A 55 4.32 20.39 1.95
C GLU A 55 4.79 19.21 2.81
N HIS A 56 3.96 18.18 2.91
CA HIS A 56 4.31 16.96 3.66
C HIS A 56 5.57 16.31 3.11
N ILE A 57 5.68 16.17 1.79
CA ILE A 57 6.86 15.59 1.13
C ILE A 57 8.09 16.46 1.39
N SER A 58 7.93 17.77 1.31
CA SER A 58 9.04 18.72 1.55
C SER A 58 9.58 18.61 2.96
N GLU A 59 8.69 18.47 3.95
CA GLU A 59 9.08 18.41 5.36
C GLU A 59 9.52 17.03 5.80
N SER A 60 8.79 16.00 5.39
CA SER A 60 8.91 14.63 5.93
C SER A 60 9.64 13.65 5.00
N LYS A 61 9.79 14.00 3.72
CA LYS A 61 10.50 13.18 2.72
C LYS A 61 9.88 11.81 2.47
N HIS A 62 8.59 11.65 2.73
CA HIS A 62 7.81 10.47 2.38
C HIS A 62 6.36 10.86 2.13
N LEU A 63 5.59 9.96 1.53
CA LEU A 63 4.17 10.20 1.26
C LEU A 63 3.35 10.15 2.56
N PRO A 64 2.26 10.92 2.64
CA PRO A 64 1.35 10.82 3.79
C PRO A 64 0.84 9.39 3.96
N ASN A 65 0.74 8.95 5.20
CA ASN A 65 0.25 7.60 5.57
C ASN A 65 1.11 6.43 5.05
N ILE A 66 2.32 6.72 4.59
CA ILE A 66 3.32 5.72 4.23
C ILE A 66 4.48 5.90 5.20
N PRO A 67 4.99 4.84 5.86
CA PRO A 67 6.12 4.99 6.78
C PRO A 67 7.36 5.51 6.05
N SER A 68 8.18 6.30 6.76
CA SER A 68 9.45 6.78 6.22
C SER A 68 10.49 5.66 6.15
N MET A 69 11.56 5.89 5.39
CA MET A 69 12.70 4.98 5.34
C MET A 69 13.37 4.79 6.71
N GLU A 70 13.30 5.81 7.55
CA GLU A 70 13.89 5.77 8.89
C GLU A 70 13.04 4.98 9.88
N ASP A 71 11.78 4.75 9.56
CA ASP A 71 10.84 4.01 10.40
C ASP A 71 10.81 2.54 9.99
N ILE A 72 11.96 1.90 10.15
CA ILE A 72 12.16 0.49 9.75
C ILE A 72 11.24 -0.44 10.54
N ASP A 73 10.99 -0.13 11.81
CA ASP A 73 10.14 -0.96 12.66
C ASP A 73 8.71 -1.01 12.13
N SER A 74 8.15 0.14 11.73
CA SER A 74 6.83 0.18 11.12
C SER A 74 6.77 -0.61 9.81
N TRP A 75 7.81 -0.53 8.99
CA TRP A 75 7.88 -1.32 7.77
C TRP A 75 7.96 -2.82 8.06
N SER A 76 8.72 -3.21 9.08
CA SER A 76 8.92 -4.61 9.46
C SER A 76 7.65 -5.24 10.01
N GLU A 77 6.79 -4.47 10.67
CA GLU A 77 5.55 -4.94 11.25
C GLU A 77 4.45 -5.14 10.20
N LEU A 78 4.60 -4.57 9.01
CA LEU A 78 3.61 -4.71 7.95
C LEU A 78 3.78 -6.02 7.21
N SER A 79 2.68 -6.76 7.05
CA SER A 79 2.62 -7.90 6.13
C SER A 79 2.71 -7.41 4.69
N TYR A 80 3.01 -8.31 3.76
CA TYR A 80 3.00 -7.96 2.32
C TYR A 80 1.63 -7.48 1.88
N GLY A 81 0.56 -8.12 2.36
CA GLY A 81 -0.81 -7.70 2.04
C GLY A 81 -1.13 -6.31 2.56
N ASP A 82 -0.70 -5.99 3.78
CA ASP A 82 -0.88 -4.64 4.34
C ASP A 82 -0.15 -3.59 3.52
N ARG A 83 1.06 -3.89 3.06
CA ARG A 83 1.82 -3.01 2.17
C ARG A 83 1.08 -2.80 0.85
N ASP A 84 0.56 -3.87 0.27
CA ASP A 84 -0.23 -3.80 -0.98
C ASP A 84 -1.46 -2.92 -0.81
N MET A 85 -2.18 -3.05 0.31
CA MET A 85 -3.35 -2.21 0.57
C MET A 85 -2.98 -0.74 0.72
N LYS A 86 -1.85 -0.42 1.36
CA LYS A 86 -1.35 0.96 1.44
C LYS A 86 -1.01 1.51 0.07
N LEU A 87 -0.37 0.70 -0.79
CA LEU A 87 -0.05 1.12 -2.15
C LEU A 87 -1.32 1.32 -2.98
N LEU A 88 -2.31 0.45 -2.83
CA LEU A 88 -3.59 0.58 -3.51
C LEU A 88 -4.31 1.87 -3.08
N GLU A 89 -4.31 2.20 -1.79
CA GLU A 89 -4.86 3.46 -1.30
C GLU A 89 -4.22 4.66 -2.03
N LYS A 90 -2.90 4.65 -2.18
CA LYS A 90 -2.19 5.72 -2.89
C LYS A 90 -2.56 5.76 -4.36
N ILE A 91 -2.73 4.62 -5.01
CA ILE A 91 -3.17 4.55 -6.41
C ILE A 91 -4.57 5.17 -6.54
N GLU A 92 -5.48 4.85 -5.63
CA GLU A 92 -6.84 5.40 -5.63
C GLU A 92 -6.83 6.91 -5.41
N GLU A 93 -6.04 7.40 -4.45
CA GLU A 93 -5.87 8.85 -4.24
C GLU A 93 -5.30 9.53 -5.47
N LEU A 94 -4.25 8.95 -6.07
CA LEU A 94 -3.65 9.47 -7.30
C LEU A 94 -4.67 9.54 -8.44
N THR A 95 -5.52 8.54 -8.55
CA THR A 95 -6.58 8.51 -9.56
C THR A 95 -7.53 9.70 -9.39
N LEU A 96 -7.92 10.00 -8.15
CA LEU A 96 -8.77 11.16 -7.85
C LEU A 96 -8.08 12.47 -8.20
N TYR A 97 -6.79 12.61 -7.91
CA TYR A 97 -6.02 13.82 -8.28
C TYR A 97 -5.98 13.98 -9.80
N ILE A 98 -5.76 12.90 -10.53
CA ILE A 98 -5.72 12.92 -12.00
C ILE A 98 -7.07 13.33 -12.56
N ILE A 99 -8.17 12.81 -12.05
CA ILE A 99 -9.53 13.17 -12.47
C ILE A 99 -9.77 14.66 -12.22
N SER A 100 -9.39 15.15 -11.03
CA SER A 100 -9.53 16.57 -10.70
C SER A 100 -8.75 17.46 -11.66
N LEU A 101 -7.50 17.08 -11.96
CA LEU A 101 -6.66 17.83 -12.89
C LEU A 101 -7.24 17.80 -14.30
N GLN A 102 -7.80 16.67 -14.75
CA GLN A 102 -8.44 16.58 -16.06
C GLN A 102 -9.64 17.53 -16.16
N LYS A 103 -10.44 17.63 -15.10
CA LYS A 103 -11.58 18.55 -15.05
C LYS A 103 -11.11 20.00 -15.15
N GLN A 104 -10.04 20.36 -14.43
CA GLN A 104 -9.47 21.70 -14.47
C GLN A 104 -8.93 22.05 -15.86
N ILE A 105 -8.28 21.09 -16.51
CA ILE A 105 -7.79 21.27 -17.88
C ILE A 105 -8.96 21.51 -18.84
N ASN A 106 -10.05 20.73 -18.69
CA ASN A 106 -11.23 20.90 -19.53
C ASN A 106 -11.87 22.28 -19.34
N GLU A 107 -11.94 22.77 -18.10
CA GLU A 107 -12.45 24.11 -17.80
C GLU A 107 -11.58 25.19 -18.45
N LEU A 108 -10.25 25.05 -18.38
CA LEU A 108 -9.33 26.00 -19.03
C LEU A 108 -9.49 26.01 -20.54
N LYS A 109 -9.74 24.86 -21.16
CA LYS A 109 -9.99 24.77 -22.61
C LYS A 109 -11.29 25.44 -23.01
N GLN A 110 -12.32 25.36 -22.18
CA GLN A 110 -13.62 25.97 -22.46
C GLN A 110 -13.55 27.49 -22.33
N ASN A 111 -12.67 28.01 -21.48
CA ASN A 111 -12.54 29.45 -21.23
C ASN A 111 -11.63 30.16 -22.23
N ASN A 112 -11.04 29.40 -23.14
CA ASN A 112 -10.21 29.96 -24.21
C ASN A 112 -11.02 30.03 -25.53
#